data_42d395f73fbb26af129e209fd24b7cd7
#
_entry.id   42d395f73fbb26af129e209fd24b7cd7
#
_cell.length_a   1.000
_cell.length_b   1.000
_cell.length_c   1.000
_cell.angle_alpha   90.00
_cell.angle_beta   90.00
_cell.angle_gamma   90.00
#
_symmetry.space_group_name_H-M   'P 1'
#
loop_
_entity.id
_entity.type
_entity.pdbx_description
1 polymer ?
#
loop_
_entity_poly.entity_id
_entity_poly.type
_entity_poly.pdbx_seq_one_letter_code
_entity_poly.pdbx_strand_id
1 'polypeptide(L)'
;MFTNKADFKKEFKKRCVTKYGVDMSRCHITELYEVLGTMVRDYCAEDWKTSKDFVANNHEKQLVYFSMEFLIGRLLVNNMQNLGIYQIAKEGLNDLGIDIHELEEQESDAGLGNGGLGRLAACFLDSIASLGYPGHGNCIRYEYGFFKQKIINGRQVEVPDQWLQNTNVWEIKKPKHAVEVKFYGRAETYQDVDGCIRSRTVDAMTVKAVPYDVPVIGYKNKVVNTLRLWSAEPSAENLPSNQSFEQYLQALKELCHGLYPDDSTEHGRILRLRQQYFLVSAGLQSMVRGHKRREGRLDNICDKFVFQLNDTHPILAIPEIMRILMDENGFGWDEAWHQVTHMMAYTNHTIMAEALEKWPVSYVSNLLPRVYMII
;
A
#
# COMPACT_ATOMS: atom_id res chain seq x y z
N MET A 1 -4.31 2.63 27.33
CA MET A 1 -3.55 1.38 27.03
C MET A 1 -3.77 0.44 28.20
N PHE A 2 -4.09 -0.82 27.99
CA PHE A 2 -4.28 -1.80 29.08
C PHE A 2 -2.96 -2.54 29.35
N THR A 3 -2.65 -2.74 30.62
CA THR A 3 -1.41 -3.43 31.05
C THR A 3 -1.71 -4.74 31.78
N ASN A 4 -2.97 -4.98 32.08
CA ASN A 4 -3.45 -6.16 32.78
C ASN A 4 -4.87 -6.55 32.33
N LYS A 5 -5.33 -7.72 32.77
CA LYS A 5 -6.63 -8.27 32.42
C LYS A 5 -7.81 -7.41 32.86
N ALA A 6 -7.72 -6.76 34.02
CA ALA A 6 -8.82 -5.93 34.53
C ALA A 6 -9.02 -4.68 33.67
N ASP A 7 -7.93 -4.01 33.31
CA ASP A 7 -7.94 -2.86 32.41
C ASP A 7 -8.44 -3.24 31.01
N PHE A 8 -7.99 -4.38 30.49
CA PHE A 8 -8.47 -4.91 29.23
C PHE A 8 -9.99 -5.08 29.22
N LYS A 9 -10.55 -5.78 30.21
CA LYS A 9 -12.01 -6.01 30.32
C LYS A 9 -12.79 -4.69 30.37
N LYS A 10 -12.30 -3.74 31.16
CA LYS A 10 -12.93 -2.42 31.31
C LYS A 10 -12.93 -1.66 29.97
N GLU A 11 -11.80 -1.64 29.29
CA GLU A 11 -11.66 -0.95 27.99
C GLU A 11 -12.49 -1.64 26.92
N PHE A 12 -12.49 -2.97 26.85
CA PHE A 12 -13.27 -3.74 25.88
C PHE A 12 -14.76 -3.44 25.98
N LYS A 13 -15.34 -3.53 27.20
CA LYS A 13 -16.76 -3.19 27.45
C LYS A 13 -17.07 -1.74 27.09
N LYS A 14 -16.20 -0.81 27.49
CA LYS A 14 -16.36 0.62 27.17
C LYS A 14 -16.41 0.85 25.66
N ARG A 15 -15.54 0.19 24.89
CA ARG A 15 -15.50 0.34 23.43
C ARG A 15 -16.71 -0.23 22.73
N CYS A 16 -17.30 -1.33 23.21
CA CYS A 16 -18.58 -1.82 22.69
C CYS A 16 -19.65 -0.72 22.78
N VAL A 17 -19.80 -0.11 23.95
CA VAL A 17 -20.75 1.00 24.13
C VAL A 17 -20.41 2.21 23.28
N THR A 18 -19.13 2.60 23.21
CA THR A 18 -18.72 3.81 22.48
C THR A 18 -18.88 3.66 20.97
N LYS A 19 -18.61 2.46 20.42
CA LYS A 19 -18.64 2.22 18.98
C LYS A 19 -20.03 1.87 18.46
N TYR A 20 -20.79 1.06 19.22
CA TYR A 20 -22.08 0.50 18.77
C TYR A 20 -23.28 0.99 19.56
N GLY A 21 -23.08 1.71 20.67
CA GLY A 21 -24.19 2.22 21.50
C GLY A 21 -24.93 1.15 22.29
N VAL A 22 -24.33 -0.06 22.43
CA VAL A 22 -24.94 -1.20 23.13
C VAL A 22 -23.95 -1.86 24.09
N ASP A 23 -24.46 -2.54 25.09
CA ASP A 23 -23.64 -3.36 25.98
C ASP A 23 -23.01 -4.54 25.22
N MET A 24 -21.83 -4.98 25.67
CA MET A 24 -21.08 -6.09 25.10
C MET A 24 -21.93 -7.34 24.86
N SER A 25 -22.82 -7.67 25.79
CA SER A 25 -23.72 -8.84 25.68
C SER A 25 -24.74 -8.78 24.54
N ARG A 26 -24.89 -7.62 23.92
CA ARG A 26 -25.80 -7.37 22.79
C ARG A 26 -25.06 -7.17 21.47
N CYS A 27 -23.72 -7.13 21.50
CA CYS A 27 -22.90 -7.05 20.30
C CYS A 27 -22.91 -8.38 19.55
N HIS A 28 -22.93 -8.30 18.22
CA HIS A 28 -22.67 -9.44 17.37
C HIS A 28 -21.18 -9.85 17.44
N ILE A 29 -20.87 -11.12 17.15
CA ILE A 29 -19.49 -11.62 17.21
C ILE A 29 -18.52 -10.84 16.34
N THR A 30 -18.94 -10.40 15.15
CA THR A 30 -18.15 -9.55 14.25
C THR A 30 -17.86 -8.18 14.84
N GLU A 31 -18.82 -7.58 15.58
CA GLU A 31 -18.64 -6.31 16.27
C GLU A 31 -17.64 -6.43 17.42
N LEU A 32 -17.66 -7.56 18.14
CA LEU A 32 -16.68 -7.87 19.18
C LEU A 32 -15.27 -8.03 18.59
N TYR A 33 -15.15 -8.70 17.44
CA TYR A 33 -13.90 -8.76 16.70
C TYR A 33 -13.39 -7.37 16.31
N GLU A 34 -14.24 -6.51 15.76
CA GLU A 34 -13.87 -5.14 15.37
C GLU A 34 -13.41 -4.30 16.57
N VAL A 35 -14.04 -4.49 17.74
CA VAL A 35 -13.58 -3.85 18.98
C VAL A 35 -12.18 -4.34 19.35
N LEU A 36 -11.96 -5.65 19.38
CA LEU A 36 -10.66 -6.25 19.72
C LEU A 36 -9.58 -5.80 18.76
N GLY A 37 -9.80 -5.93 17.45
CA GLY A 37 -8.84 -5.53 16.41
C GLY A 37 -8.47 -4.05 16.49
N THR A 38 -9.47 -3.18 16.71
CA THR A 38 -9.23 -1.75 16.91
C THR A 38 -8.41 -1.48 18.18
N MET A 39 -8.67 -2.21 19.28
CA MET A 39 -7.89 -2.09 20.52
C MET A 39 -6.42 -2.50 20.31
N VAL A 40 -6.18 -3.58 19.57
CA VAL A 40 -4.82 -4.05 19.24
C VAL A 40 -4.09 -3.03 18.36
N ARG A 41 -4.76 -2.51 17.33
CA ARG A 41 -4.18 -1.45 16.47
C ARG A 41 -3.85 -0.19 17.28
N ASP A 42 -4.76 0.26 18.13
CA ASP A 42 -4.53 1.46 18.94
C ASP A 42 -3.44 1.23 20.01
N TYR A 43 -3.24 -0.02 20.44
CA TYR A 43 -2.16 -0.39 21.37
C TYR A 43 -0.77 -0.10 20.80
N CYS A 44 -0.55 -0.30 19.50
CA CYS A 44 0.73 -0.03 18.86
C CYS A 44 0.91 1.44 18.39
N ALA A 45 -0.07 2.32 18.59
CA ALA A 45 -0.07 3.67 18.00
C ALA A 45 1.11 4.54 18.47
N GLU A 46 1.46 4.48 19.76
CA GLU A 46 2.61 5.21 20.31
C GLU A 46 3.94 4.67 19.77
N ASP A 47 4.10 3.35 19.69
CA ASP A 47 5.29 2.71 19.13
C ASP A 47 5.41 3.03 17.62
N TRP A 48 4.27 3.09 16.90
CA TRP A 48 4.25 3.49 15.49
C TRP A 48 4.68 4.94 15.28
N LYS A 49 4.22 5.84 16.15
CA LYS A 49 4.67 7.24 16.17
C LYS A 49 6.17 7.32 16.48
N THR A 50 6.60 6.64 17.53
CA THR A 50 8.01 6.63 17.97
C THR A 50 8.94 6.11 16.87
N SER A 51 8.55 5.05 16.16
CA SER A 51 9.31 4.52 15.00
C SER A 51 9.46 5.56 13.88
N LYS A 52 8.41 6.32 13.58
CA LYS A 52 8.46 7.41 12.59
C LYS A 52 9.34 8.59 13.06
N ASP A 53 9.22 8.96 14.32
CA ASP A 53 10.01 10.04 14.91
C ASP A 53 11.50 9.64 14.97
N PHE A 54 11.81 8.38 15.27
CA PHE A 54 13.19 7.86 15.25
C PHE A 54 13.83 8.02 13.87
N VAL A 55 13.15 7.60 12.81
CA VAL A 55 13.63 7.77 11.44
C VAL A 55 13.86 9.23 11.08
N ALA A 56 12.92 10.10 11.48
CA ALA A 56 13.02 11.53 11.18
C ALA A 56 14.17 12.22 11.93
N ASN A 57 14.31 11.92 13.22
CA ASN A 57 15.30 12.58 14.09
C ASN A 57 16.73 12.09 13.87
N ASN A 58 16.89 10.82 13.47
CA ASN A 58 18.22 10.21 13.26
C ASN A 58 18.62 10.18 11.78
N HIS A 59 17.77 10.70 10.89
CA HIS A 59 18.00 10.67 9.44
C HIS A 59 18.30 9.27 8.89
N GLU A 60 17.61 8.25 9.43
CA GLU A 60 17.84 6.84 9.09
C GLU A 60 17.51 6.55 7.62
N LYS A 61 18.33 5.68 7.00
CA LYS A 61 18.04 5.14 5.68
C LYS A 61 16.86 4.17 5.74
N GLN A 62 15.92 4.29 4.84
CA GLN A 62 14.69 3.51 4.81
C GLN A 62 14.67 2.56 3.63
N LEU A 63 14.22 1.33 3.85
CA LEU A 63 13.85 0.40 2.79
C LEU A 63 12.39 0.66 2.38
N VAL A 64 12.15 0.81 1.10
CA VAL A 64 10.79 0.91 0.53
C VAL A 64 10.58 -0.25 -0.44
N TYR A 65 9.67 -1.16 -0.09
CA TYR A 65 9.43 -2.37 -0.82
C TYR A 65 8.18 -2.21 -1.69
N PHE A 66 8.35 -2.19 -3.02
CA PHE A 66 7.26 -2.14 -3.99
C PHE A 66 6.89 -3.54 -4.43
N SER A 67 5.64 -3.93 -4.25
CA SER A 67 5.11 -5.20 -4.74
C SER A 67 3.65 -5.06 -5.16
N MET A 68 3.28 -5.77 -6.23
CA MET A 68 1.87 -5.91 -6.62
C MET A 68 1.08 -6.76 -5.63
N GLU A 69 1.78 -7.55 -4.80
CA GLU A 69 1.17 -8.44 -3.83
C GLU A 69 1.83 -8.30 -2.45
N PHE A 70 0.99 -8.36 -1.40
CA PHE A 70 1.39 -8.62 -0.03
C PHE A 70 0.40 -9.58 0.62
N LEU A 71 0.71 -10.87 0.57
CA LEU A 71 -0.14 -11.92 1.15
C LEU A 71 0.09 -12.00 2.66
N ILE A 72 -0.45 -11.02 3.38
CA ILE A 72 -0.21 -10.83 4.82
C ILE A 72 -1.03 -11.78 5.72
N GLY A 73 -2.09 -12.37 5.18
CA GLY A 73 -2.99 -13.21 5.96
C GLY A 73 -3.78 -12.45 7.02
N ARG A 74 -4.16 -13.16 8.09
CA ARG A 74 -4.84 -12.61 9.27
C ARG A 74 -3.82 -11.99 10.23
N LEU A 75 -4.10 -10.81 10.76
CA LEU A 75 -3.14 -10.04 11.57
C LEU A 75 -3.43 -10.07 13.08
N LEU A 76 -4.64 -10.43 13.51
CA LEU A 76 -5.05 -10.31 14.90
C LEU A 76 -4.13 -11.06 15.86
N VAL A 77 -3.95 -12.37 15.64
CA VAL A 77 -3.10 -13.22 16.47
C VAL A 77 -1.63 -12.78 16.39
N ASN A 78 -1.14 -12.57 15.17
CA ASN A 78 0.24 -12.15 14.92
C ASN A 78 0.55 -10.83 15.66
N ASN A 79 -0.32 -9.83 15.51
CA ASN A 79 -0.13 -8.54 16.16
C ASN A 79 -0.19 -8.61 17.68
N MET A 80 -1.13 -9.39 18.26
CA MET A 80 -1.19 -9.58 19.71
C MET A 80 0.05 -10.31 20.26
N GLN A 81 0.60 -11.28 19.52
CA GLN A 81 1.82 -12.00 19.90
C GLN A 81 3.03 -11.07 19.82
N ASN A 82 3.17 -10.30 18.73
CA ASN A 82 4.27 -9.37 18.54
C ASN A 82 4.27 -8.27 19.62
N LEU A 83 3.10 -7.80 20.04
CA LEU A 83 2.92 -6.84 21.13
C LEU A 83 3.05 -7.46 22.52
N GLY A 84 3.06 -8.80 22.64
CA GLY A 84 3.11 -9.50 23.92
C GLY A 84 1.82 -9.42 24.75
N ILE A 85 0.67 -9.13 24.12
CA ILE A 85 -0.63 -8.93 24.80
C ILE A 85 -1.63 -10.07 24.60
N TYR A 86 -1.27 -11.11 23.83
CA TYR A 86 -2.19 -12.21 23.50
C TYR A 86 -2.79 -12.87 24.75
N GLN A 87 -1.95 -13.18 25.75
CA GLN A 87 -2.41 -13.87 26.95
C GLN A 87 -3.36 -12.99 27.79
N ILE A 88 -3.07 -11.69 27.90
CA ILE A 88 -3.92 -10.73 28.61
C ILE A 88 -5.30 -10.64 27.93
N ALA A 89 -5.33 -10.57 26.59
CA ALA A 89 -6.56 -10.53 25.83
C ALA A 89 -7.36 -11.83 25.97
N LYS A 90 -6.71 -12.99 25.83
CA LYS A 90 -7.33 -14.32 25.94
C LYS A 90 -7.97 -14.52 27.30
N GLU A 91 -7.24 -14.26 28.38
CA GLU A 91 -7.78 -14.40 29.74
C GLU A 91 -8.89 -13.38 30.05
N GLY A 92 -8.72 -12.13 29.54
CA GLY A 92 -9.74 -11.11 29.69
C GLY A 92 -11.05 -11.44 28.99
N LEU A 93 -10.99 -11.99 27.78
CA LEU A 93 -12.16 -12.45 27.02
C LEU A 93 -12.81 -13.65 27.68
N ASN A 94 -12.02 -14.63 28.14
CA ASN A 94 -12.53 -15.79 28.88
C ASN A 94 -13.32 -15.39 30.13
N ASP A 95 -12.82 -14.42 30.91
CA ASP A 95 -13.54 -13.88 32.07
C ASP A 95 -14.87 -13.20 31.68
N LEU A 96 -15.01 -12.78 30.43
CA LEU A 96 -16.22 -12.17 29.87
C LEU A 96 -17.14 -13.19 29.18
N GLY A 97 -16.75 -14.47 29.18
CA GLY A 97 -17.51 -15.55 28.56
C GLY A 97 -17.36 -15.59 27.02
N ILE A 98 -16.27 -15.03 26.48
CA ILE A 98 -15.99 -15.00 25.03
C ILE A 98 -14.76 -15.86 24.75
N ASP A 99 -14.88 -16.80 23.81
CA ASP A 99 -13.74 -17.54 23.29
C ASP A 99 -12.99 -16.68 22.26
N ILE A 100 -11.70 -16.45 22.49
CA ILE A 100 -10.86 -15.67 21.56
C ILE A 100 -10.82 -16.31 20.17
N HIS A 101 -10.89 -17.63 20.05
CA HIS A 101 -10.86 -18.33 18.77
C HIS A 101 -12.10 -18.04 17.92
N GLU A 102 -13.26 -17.80 18.54
CA GLU A 102 -14.45 -17.36 17.81
C GLU A 102 -14.26 -15.97 17.19
N LEU A 103 -13.53 -15.08 17.88
CA LEU A 103 -13.18 -13.76 17.33
C LEU A 103 -12.13 -13.85 16.22
N GLU A 104 -11.11 -14.69 16.38
CA GLU A 104 -10.07 -14.92 15.37
C GLU A 104 -10.66 -15.40 14.03
N GLU A 105 -11.74 -16.20 14.07
CA GLU A 105 -12.43 -16.68 12.87
C GLU A 105 -13.27 -15.59 12.15
N GLN A 106 -13.51 -14.45 12.79
CA GLN A 106 -14.20 -13.33 12.15
C GLN A 106 -13.28 -12.51 11.23
N GLU A 107 -11.95 -12.65 11.37
CA GLU A 107 -11.00 -11.94 10.53
C GLU A 107 -10.94 -12.54 9.13
N SER A 108 -11.20 -11.72 8.12
CA SER A 108 -10.98 -12.10 6.73
C SER A 108 -9.49 -12.00 6.39
N ASP A 109 -8.97 -12.93 5.61
CA ASP A 109 -7.66 -12.77 4.99
C ASP A 109 -7.67 -11.54 4.07
N ALA A 110 -6.61 -10.73 4.14
CA ALA A 110 -6.51 -9.59 3.26
C ALA A 110 -6.34 -10.04 1.81
N GLY A 111 -7.21 -9.56 0.92
CA GLY A 111 -7.21 -9.88 -0.51
C GLY A 111 -6.12 -9.16 -1.30
N LEU A 112 -4.89 -9.14 -0.76
CA LEU A 112 -3.76 -8.37 -1.27
C LEU A 112 -2.67 -9.24 -1.93
N GLY A 113 -2.91 -10.52 -2.11
CA GLY A 113 -1.93 -11.43 -2.70
C GLY A 113 -2.52 -12.77 -3.10
N ASN A 114 -1.75 -13.56 -3.84
CA ASN A 114 -2.18 -14.85 -4.36
C ASN A 114 -1.18 -15.98 -4.09
N GLY A 115 0.12 -15.72 -4.24
CA GLY A 115 1.11 -16.79 -4.24
C GLY A 115 2.42 -16.43 -3.53
N GLY A 116 3.50 -17.11 -3.96
CA GLY A 116 4.83 -17.03 -3.36
C GLY A 116 5.43 -15.64 -3.35
N LEU A 117 5.25 -14.88 -4.42
CA LEU A 117 5.74 -13.50 -4.53
C LEU A 117 5.13 -12.61 -3.43
N GLY A 118 3.81 -12.69 -3.24
CA GLY A 118 3.11 -11.92 -2.20
C GLY A 118 3.43 -12.39 -0.80
N ARG A 119 3.60 -13.71 -0.60
CA ARG A 119 3.98 -14.23 0.72
C ARG A 119 5.41 -13.87 1.10
N LEU A 120 6.35 -13.90 0.16
CA LEU A 120 7.72 -13.45 0.39
C LEU A 120 7.77 -11.98 0.81
N ALA A 121 7.03 -11.12 0.11
CA ALA A 121 6.93 -9.69 0.46
C ALA A 121 6.38 -9.48 1.88
N ALA A 122 5.34 -10.22 2.27
CA ALA A 122 4.77 -10.17 3.62
C ALA A 122 5.76 -10.63 4.68
N CYS A 123 6.48 -11.75 4.45
CA CYS A 123 7.49 -12.26 5.36
C CYS A 123 8.68 -11.30 5.52
N PHE A 124 9.10 -10.63 4.45
CA PHE A 124 10.17 -9.63 4.53
C PHE A 124 9.75 -8.42 5.35
N LEU A 125 8.52 -7.91 5.21
CA LEU A 125 8.05 -6.80 6.06
C LEU A 125 8.07 -7.17 7.55
N ASP A 126 7.59 -8.37 7.88
CA ASP A 126 7.60 -8.87 9.26
C ASP A 126 9.03 -8.99 9.79
N SER A 127 9.94 -9.59 9.01
CA SER A 127 11.36 -9.73 9.36
C SER A 127 12.05 -8.38 9.54
N ILE A 128 11.83 -7.42 8.64
CA ILE A 128 12.42 -6.08 8.69
C ILE A 128 11.99 -5.37 9.97
N ALA A 129 10.69 -5.41 10.32
CA ALA A 129 10.18 -4.83 11.55
C ALA A 129 10.75 -5.54 12.79
N SER A 130 10.81 -6.87 12.79
CA SER A 130 11.31 -7.67 13.91
C SER A 130 12.82 -7.52 14.13
N LEU A 131 13.58 -7.20 13.07
CA LEU A 131 15.00 -6.88 13.16
C LEU A 131 15.27 -5.41 13.53
N GLY A 132 14.22 -4.60 13.63
CA GLY A 132 14.34 -3.19 14.02
C GLY A 132 14.72 -2.23 12.90
N TYR A 133 14.69 -2.66 11.65
CA TYR A 133 15.01 -1.79 10.51
C TYR A 133 13.82 -0.96 10.06
N PRO A 134 14.03 0.32 9.68
CA PRO A 134 13.01 1.14 9.05
C PRO A 134 12.67 0.63 7.65
N GLY A 135 11.48 0.05 7.48
CA GLY A 135 11.05 -0.49 6.19
C GLY A 135 9.55 -0.31 5.95
N HIS A 136 9.18 -0.03 4.70
CA HIS A 136 7.80 0.24 4.32
C HIS A 136 7.42 -0.55 3.08
N GLY A 137 6.22 -1.16 3.09
CA GLY A 137 5.63 -1.75 1.89
C GLY A 137 4.75 -0.76 1.15
N ASN A 138 4.68 -0.89 -0.17
CA ASN A 138 3.73 -0.20 -1.03
C ASN A 138 3.02 -1.19 -1.94
N CYS A 139 1.68 -1.16 -1.93
CA CYS A 139 0.80 -2.01 -2.72
C CYS A 139 -0.45 -1.24 -3.16
N ILE A 140 -1.21 -1.80 -4.09
CA ILE A 140 -2.57 -1.34 -4.39
C ILE A 140 -3.53 -1.91 -3.35
N ARG A 141 -4.51 -1.11 -2.93
CA ARG A 141 -5.64 -1.54 -2.10
C ARG A 141 -6.71 -2.14 -3.00
N TYR A 142 -6.56 -3.43 -3.30
CA TYR A 142 -7.55 -4.14 -4.12
C TYR A 142 -8.88 -4.25 -3.39
N GLU A 143 -9.99 -3.99 -4.09
CA GLU A 143 -11.34 -4.11 -3.53
C GLU A 143 -11.75 -5.57 -3.35
N TYR A 144 -11.26 -6.43 -4.25
CA TYR A 144 -11.49 -7.87 -4.23
C TYR A 144 -10.16 -8.60 -4.21
N GLY A 145 -10.10 -9.70 -3.44
CA GLY A 145 -9.02 -10.67 -3.55
C GLY A 145 -9.03 -11.39 -4.89
N PHE A 146 -8.04 -12.26 -5.13
CA PHE A 146 -7.93 -12.96 -6.41
C PHE A 146 -9.19 -13.79 -6.70
N PHE A 147 -9.57 -14.69 -5.81
CA PHE A 147 -10.89 -15.33 -5.71
C PHE A 147 -11.02 -16.06 -4.37
N LYS A 148 -12.26 -16.31 -3.93
CA LYS A 148 -12.56 -17.19 -2.82
C LYS A 148 -12.97 -18.56 -3.36
N GLN A 149 -12.29 -19.61 -2.88
CA GLN A 149 -12.58 -20.98 -3.27
C GLN A 149 -13.73 -21.54 -2.44
N LYS A 150 -14.72 -22.13 -3.11
CA LYS A 150 -15.80 -22.91 -2.48
C LYS A 150 -15.88 -24.29 -3.07
N ILE A 151 -16.35 -25.25 -2.26
CA ILE A 151 -16.69 -26.58 -2.73
C ILE A 151 -18.23 -26.69 -2.75
N ILE A 152 -18.79 -26.82 -3.95
CA ILE A 152 -20.25 -26.95 -4.16
C ILE A 152 -20.49 -28.26 -4.90
N ASN A 153 -21.30 -29.14 -4.33
CA ASN A 153 -21.59 -30.46 -4.89
C ASN A 153 -20.33 -31.26 -5.28
N GLY A 154 -19.29 -31.21 -4.42
CA GLY A 154 -18.02 -31.91 -4.62
C GLY A 154 -17.11 -31.31 -5.69
N ARG A 155 -17.43 -30.14 -6.22
CA ARG A 155 -16.62 -29.42 -7.22
C ARG A 155 -16.13 -28.09 -6.67
N GLN A 156 -14.90 -27.72 -7.03
CA GLN A 156 -14.38 -26.39 -6.77
C GLN A 156 -15.13 -25.35 -7.59
N VAL A 157 -15.51 -24.26 -6.94
CA VAL A 157 -16.14 -23.09 -7.56
C VAL A 157 -15.40 -21.83 -7.05
N GLU A 158 -15.01 -20.96 -7.97
CA GLU A 158 -14.46 -19.65 -7.68
C GLU A 158 -15.59 -18.64 -7.50
N VAL A 159 -15.51 -17.86 -6.41
CA VAL A 159 -16.46 -16.78 -6.15
C VAL A 159 -15.70 -15.52 -5.77
N PRO A 160 -16.29 -14.31 -5.93
CA PRO A 160 -15.65 -13.06 -5.54
C PRO A 160 -15.20 -13.08 -4.07
N ASP A 161 -13.95 -12.70 -3.84
CA ASP A 161 -13.39 -12.53 -2.51
C ASP A 161 -13.62 -11.09 -2.02
N GLN A 162 -14.74 -10.87 -1.37
CA GLN A 162 -15.16 -9.57 -0.82
C GLN A 162 -14.54 -9.33 0.57
N TRP A 163 -13.23 -9.37 0.68
CA TRP A 163 -12.52 -9.28 1.95
C TRP A 163 -12.73 -7.94 2.70
N LEU A 164 -13.16 -6.89 1.99
CA LEU A 164 -13.53 -5.59 2.56
C LEU A 164 -15.03 -5.44 2.86
N GLN A 165 -15.81 -6.52 2.78
CA GLN A 165 -17.25 -6.47 3.09
C GLN A 165 -17.52 -5.99 4.51
N ASN A 166 -16.67 -6.38 5.47
CA ASN A 166 -16.65 -5.86 6.82
C ASN A 166 -15.53 -4.82 6.97
N THR A 167 -15.59 -4.03 8.03
CA THR A 167 -14.57 -3.03 8.33
C THR A 167 -13.19 -3.68 8.48
N ASN A 168 -12.21 -3.26 7.68
CA ASN A 168 -10.82 -3.63 7.92
C ASN A 168 -10.27 -2.78 9.08
N VAL A 169 -10.14 -3.40 10.26
CA VAL A 169 -9.72 -2.71 11.49
C VAL A 169 -8.26 -2.23 11.46
N TRP A 170 -7.44 -2.79 10.55
CA TRP A 170 -6.00 -2.52 10.51
C TRP A 170 -5.62 -1.27 9.74
N GLU A 171 -6.42 -0.86 8.76
CA GLU A 171 -6.09 0.26 7.90
C GLU A 171 -6.54 1.61 8.44
N ILE A 172 -5.72 2.64 8.19
CA ILE A 172 -6.03 4.03 8.52
C ILE A 172 -5.95 4.86 7.25
N LYS A 173 -7.08 5.35 6.77
CA LYS A 173 -7.15 6.26 5.62
C LYS A 173 -6.42 7.59 5.91
N LYS A 174 -5.54 8.04 5.00
CA LYS A 174 -4.75 9.25 5.13
C LYS A 174 -4.99 10.24 3.97
N PRO A 175 -6.19 10.81 3.82
CA PRO A 175 -6.56 11.61 2.65
C PRO A 175 -5.70 12.86 2.43
N LYS A 176 -5.12 13.44 3.51
CA LYS A 176 -4.19 14.57 3.43
C LYS A 176 -2.81 14.21 2.83
N HIS A 177 -2.52 12.92 2.69
CA HIS A 177 -1.30 12.40 2.09
C HIS A 177 -1.50 11.88 0.67
N ALA A 178 -2.66 12.12 0.08
CA ALA A 178 -2.93 11.77 -1.30
C ALA A 178 -1.97 12.46 -2.27
N VAL A 179 -1.75 11.82 -3.41
CA VAL A 179 -0.98 12.32 -4.54
C VAL A 179 -1.79 12.13 -5.82
N GLU A 180 -1.38 12.79 -6.91
CA GLU A 180 -2.05 12.66 -8.19
C GLU A 180 -1.18 11.90 -9.18
N VAL A 181 -1.78 10.89 -9.80
CA VAL A 181 -1.17 10.05 -10.83
C VAL A 181 -1.83 10.36 -12.17
N LYS A 182 -1.03 10.64 -13.18
CA LYS A 182 -1.47 11.06 -14.51
C LYS A 182 -1.28 9.94 -15.53
N PHE A 183 -2.32 9.70 -16.32
CA PHE A 183 -2.32 8.74 -17.42
C PHE A 183 -2.75 9.42 -18.72
N TYR A 184 -2.25 8.94 -19.85
CA TYR A 184 -2.57 9.47 -21.17
C TYR A 184 -2.11 10.92 -21.35
N GLY A 185 -2.81 11.67 -22.20
CA GLY A 185 -2.46 13.04 -22.53
C GLY A 185 -1.25 13.12 -23.46
N ARG A 186 -0.48 14.18 -23.33
CA ARG A 186 0.75 14.42 -24.10
C ARG A 186 1.83 15.07 -23.24
N ALA A 187 3.07 14.78 -23.56
CA ALA A 187 4.19 15.49 -22.98
C ALA A 187 4.38 16.83 -23.68
N GLU A 188 4.49 17.90 -22.90
CA GLU A 188 4.75 19.25 -23.38
C GLU A 188 6.03 19.77 -22.73
N THR A 189 6.97 20.21 -23.58
CA THR A 189 8.23 20.80 -23.14
C THR A 189 8.07 22.32 -23.07
N TYR A 190 8.54 22.92 -21.99
CA TYR A 190 8.49 24.37 -21.79
C TYR A 190 9.78 24.85 -21.13
N GLN A 191 10.04 26.15 -21.25
CA GLN A 191 11.14 26.80 -20.54
C GLN A 191 10.60 27.40 -19.25
N ASP A 192 11.23 27.08 -18.12
CA ASP A 192 10.84 27.64 -16.83
C ASP A 192 11.37 29.06 -16.64
N VAL A 193 11.08 29.65 -15.46
CA VAL A 193 11.49 31.05 -15.14
C VAL A 193 13.01 31.23 -15.05
N ASP A 194 13.75 30.16 -14.82
CA ASP A 194 15.21 30.15 -14.72
C ASP A 194 15.87 29.80 -16.06
N GLY A 195 15.07 29.64 -17.14
CA GLY A 195 15.54 29.33 -18.48
C GLY A 195 15.81 27.87 -18.73
N CYS A 196 15.53 26.97 -17.77
CA CYS A 196 15.71 25.55 -17.88
C CYS A 196 14.58 24.90 -18.68
N ILE A 197 14.91 23.90 -19.50
CA ILE A 197 13.92 23.13 -20.23
C ILE A 197 13.31 22.08 -19.29
N ARG A 198 11.98 22.12 -19.13
CA ARG A 198 11.18 21.21 -18.33
C ARG A 198 10.14 20.50 -19.18
N SER A 199 9.60 19.43 -18.66
CA SER A 199 8.47 18.74 -19.27
C SER A 199 7.31 18.62 -18.29
N ARG A 200 6.10 18.60 -18.83
CA ARG A 200 4.87 18.32 -18.07
C ARG A 200 3.92 17.48 -18.90
N THR A 201 3.07 16.72 -18.24
CA THR A 201 1.97 16.01 -18.91
C THR A 201 0.72 16.86 -18.86
N VAL A 202 0.15 17.14 -20.03
CA VAL A 202 -1.08 17.93 -20.21
C VAL A 202 -2.18 17.10 -20.83
N ASP A 203 -3.44 17.50 -20.65
CA ASP A 203 -4.64 16.79 -21.13
C ASP A 203 -4.72 15.33 -20.62
N ALA A 204 -4.17 15.08 -19.44
CA ALA A 204 -4.10 13.77 -18.83
C ALA A 204 -5.37 13.42 -18.06
N MET A 205 -5.66 12.11 -17.96
CA MET A 205 -6.57 11.59 -16.96
C MET A 205 -5.86 11.56 -15.60
N THR A 206 -6.32 12.37 -14.65
CA THR A 206 -5.72 12.46 -13.32
C THR A 206 -6.49 11.60 -12.33
N VAL A 207 -5.76 10.75 -11.60
CA VAL A 207 -6.29 9.86 -10.56
C VAL A 207 -5.71 10.29 -9.23
N LYS A 208 -6.57 10.53 -8.23
CA LYS A 208 -6.14 10.80 -6.87
C LYS A 208 -5.82 9.48 -6.17
N ALA A 209 -4.56 9.23 -5.89
CA ALA A 209 -4.08 8.08 -5.12
C ALA A 209 -4.14 8.41 -3.63
N VAL A 210 -5.04 7.76 -2.90
CA VAL A 210 -5.26 7.97 -1.46
C VAL A 210 -4.65 6.82 -0.68
N PRO A 211 -3.70 7.09 0.25
CA PRO A 211 -3.07 6.03 1.01
C PRO A 211 -3.89 5.58 2.22
N TYR A 212 -3.85 4.29 2.46
CA TYR A 212 -4.32 3.59 3.66
C TYR A 212 -3.12 2.91 4.31
N ASP A 213 -2.81 3.27 5.54
CA ASP A 213 -1.65 2.78 6.26
C ASP A 213 -2.04 1.63 7.19
N VAL A 214 -1.36 0.48 7.07
CA VAL A 214 -1.49 -0.70 7.92
C VAL A 214 -0.22 -0.85 8.75
N PRO A 215 -0.29 -1.01 10.09
CA PRO A 215 0.89 -1.20 10.91
C PRO A 215 1.51 -2.59 10.68
N VAL A 216 2.83 -2.62 10.57
CA VAL A 216 3.64 -3.84 10.53
C VAL A 216 4.45 -3.88 11.82
N ILE A 217 4.03 -4.72 12.75
CA ILE A 217 4.51 -4.73 14.13
C ILE A 217 5.66 -5.72 14.28
N GLY A 218 6.82 -5.25 14.72
CA GLY A 218 7.97 -6.10 14.99
C GLY A 218 7.79 -6.95 16.26
N TYR A 219 8.42 -8.11 16.30
CA TYR A 219 8.28 -9.07 17.40
C TYR A 219 8.95 -8.54 18.67
N LYS A 220 8.14 -8.10 19.64
CA LYS A 220 8.53 -7.66 21.00
C LYS A 220 9.65 -6.60 21.07
N ASN A 221 9.81 -5.79 20.04
CA ASN A 221 10.87 -4.77 19.96
C ASN A 221 10.37 -3.32 19.86
N LYS A 222 9.06 -3.11 19.91
CA LYS A 222 8.41 -1.79 19.81
C LYS A 222 8.61 -1.06 18.48
N VAL A 223 9.15 -1.72 17.46
CA VAL A 223 9.25 -1.15 16.12
C VAL A 223 7.97 -1.42 15.38
N VAL A 224 7.40 -0.37 14.78
CA VAL A 224 6.19 -0.49 13.94
C VAL A 224 6.45 0.22 12.62
N ASN A 225 6.57 -0.57 11.56
CA ASN A 225 6.68 -0.12 10.19
C ASN A 225 5.30 0.08 9.55
N THR A 226 5.26 0.39 8.27
CA THR A 226 4.00 0.69 7.57
C THR A 226 3.92 -0.10 6.26
N LEU A 227 2.82 -0.82 6.05
CA LEU A 227 2.38 -1.21 4.72
C LEU A 227 1.38 -0.16 4.23
N ARG A 228 1.72 0.55 3.14
CA ARG A 228 0.88 1.57 2.54
C ARG A 228 0.14 1.02 1.33
N LEU A 229 -1.16 1.09 1.39
CA LEU A 229 -2.07 0.62 0.35
C LEU A 229 -2.66 1.83 -0.38
N TRP A 230 -2.61 1.82 -1.70
CA TRP A 230 -3.08 2.93 -2.53
C TRP A 230 -4.45 2.63 -3.13
N SER A 231 -5.40 3.52 -2.90
CA SER A 231 -6.75 3.48 -3.46
C SER A 231 -6.94 4.61 -4.47
N ALA A 232 -7.58 4.31 -5.60
CA ALA A 232 -7.90 5.29 -6.62
C ALA A 232 -9.22 6.01 -6.29
N GLU A 233 -9.16 7.33 -6.17
CA GLU A 233 -10.33 8.19 -5.95
C GLU A 233 -10.41 9.27 -7.03
N PRO A 234 -11.58 9.87 -7.27
CA PRO A 234 -11.69 10.98 -8.22
C PRO A 234 -10.81 12.17 -7.81
N SER A 235 -10.10 12.74 -8.78
CA SER A 235 -9.41 14.02 -8.62
C SER A 235 -10.38 15.17 -8.84
N ALA A 236 -10.10 16.31 -8.19
CA ALA A 236 -10.77 17.58 -8.48
C ALA A 236 -10.19 18.30 -9.72
N GLU A 237 -9.06 17.81 -10.25
CA GLU A 237 -8.47 18.34 -11.48
C GLU A 237 -9.26 17.90 -12.72
N ASN A 238 -9.01 18.57 -13.82
CA ASN A 238 -9.77 18.43 -15.06
C ASN A 238 -9.90 16.99 -15.54
N LEU A 239 -11.13 16.62 -15.93
CA LEU A 239 -11.37 15.43 -16.73
C LEU A 239 -10.81 15.64 -18.14
N PRO A 240 -10.27 14.59 -18.79
CA PRO A 240 -9.91 14.68 -20.20
C PRO A 240 -11.12 15.09 -21.04
N SER A 241 -10.94 15.98 -21.98
CA SER A 241 -12.01 16.54 -22.81
C SER A 241 -12.75 15.49 -23.66
N ASN A 242 -12.17 14.30 -23.83
CA ASN A 242 -12.67 13.20 -24.65
C ASN A 242 -13.27 12.04 -23.83
N GLN A 243 -13.45 12.21 -22.50
CA GLN A 243 -13.95 11.14 -21.62
C GLN A 243 -15.20 11.60 -20.85
N SER A 244 -16.26 10.80 -20.81
CA SER A 244 -17.40 11.09 -19.95
C SER A 244 -17.09 10.82 -18.48
N PHE A 245 -17.87 11.44 -17.59
CA PHE A 245 -17.72 11.23 -16.15
C PHE A 245 -17.90 9.76 -15.74
N GLU A 246 -18.86 9.06 -16.35
CA GLU A 246 -19.10 7.65 -16.09
C GLU A 246 -17.92 6.78 -16.54
N GLN A 247 -17.35 7.05 -17.70
CA GLN A 247 -16.14 6.37 -18.18
C GLN A 247 -14.96 6.58 -17.25
N TYR A 248 -14.81 7.81 -16.76
CA TYR A 248 -13.77 8.13 -15.78
C TYR A 248 -13.96 7.36 -14.48
N LEU A 249 -15.17 7.35 -13.89
CA LEU A 249 -15.45 6.59 -12.66
C LEU A 249 -15.25 5.08 -12.86
N GLN A 250 -15.63 4.55 -14.04
CA GLN A 250 -15.37 3.14 -14.36
C GLN A 250 -13.88 2.84 -14.40
N ALA A 251 -13.10 3.69 -15.06
CA ALA A 251 -11.65 3.54 -15.14
C ALA A 251 -10.94 3.59 -13.76
N LEU A 252 -11.46 4.38 -12.81
CA LEU A 252 -10.97 4.40 -11.44
C LEU A 252 -11.28 3.10 -10.69
N LYS A 253 -12.51 2.60 -10.81
CA LYS A 253 -12.91 1.33 -10.19
C LYS A 253 -12.06 0.18 -10.70
N GLU A 254 -11.85 0.07 -12.00
CA GLU A 254 -11.03 -0.99 -12.61
C GLU A 254 -9.61 -1.01 -12.03
N LEU A 255 -9.03 0.16 -11.76
CA LEU A 255 -7.64 0.29 -11.28
C LEU A 255 -7.39 -0.43 -9.96
N CYS A 256 -8.37 -0.44 -9.06
CA CYS A 256 -8.29 -1.10 -7.76
C CYS A 256 -9.23 -2.31 -7.62
N HIS A 257 -9.90 -2.72 -8.70
CA HIS A 257 -10.91 -3.77 -8.61
C HIS A 257 -10.33 -5.10 -8.11
N GLY A 258 -9.26 -5.55 -8.71
CA GLY A 258 -8.64 -6.83 -8.33
C GLY A 258 -7.20 -6.95 -8.78
N LEU A 259 -6.54 -7.90 -8.14
CA LEU A 259 -5.19 -8.34 -8.50
C LEU A 259 -5.25 -9.15 -9.81
N TYR A 260 -4.29 -8.90 -10.69
CA TYR A 260 -4.12 -9.60 -11.98
C TYR A 260 -5.36 -9.60 -12.87
N PRO A 261 -5.64 -8.46 -13.55
CA PRO A 261 -6.67 -8.42 -14.58
C PRO A 261 -6.38 -9.44 -15.69
N ASP A 262 -7.43 -9.87 -16.38
CA ASP A 262 -7.32 -10.81 -17.51
C ASP A 262 -6.48 -10.20 -18.65
N ASP A 263 -5.19 -10.55 -18.70
CA ASP A 263 -4.21 -10.06 -19.67
C ASP A 263 -4.24 -10.82 -21.02
N SER A 264 -5.18 -11.73 -21.20
CA SER A 264 -5.48 -12.31 -22.53
C SER A 264 -6.02 -11.25 -23.49
N THR A 265 -6.65 -10.21 -22.94
CA THR A 265 -7.22 -9.09 -23.71
C THR A 265 -6.28 -7.88 -23.73
N GLU A 266 -6.42 -7.04 -24.76
CA GLU A 266 -5.67 -5.77 -24.83
C GLU A 266 -6.03 -4.84 -23.67
N HIS A 267 -7.32 -4.73 -23.34
CA HIS A 267 -7.81 -3.92 -22.23
C HIS A 267 -7.17 -4.36 -20.90
N GLY A 268 -7.15 -5.66 -20.62
CA GLY A 268 -6.55 -6.19 -19.39
C GLY A 268 -5.04 -5.98 -19.32
N ARG A 269 -4.32 -6.09 -20.45
CA ARG A 269 -2.88 -5.75 -20.49
C ARG A 269 -2.63 -4.27 -20.19
N ILE A 270 -3.40 -3.36 -20.77
CA ILE A 270 -3.30 -1.93 -20.49
C ILE A 270 -3.67 -1.63 -19.04
N LEU A 271 -4.70 -2.28 -18.50
CA LEU A 271 -5.10 -2.14 -17.10
C LEU A 271 -3.98 -2.60 -16.15
N ARG A 272 -3.34 -3.74 -16.43
CA ARG A 272 -2.18 -4.22 -15.68
C ARG A 272 -1.04 -3.20 -15.67
N LEU A 273 -0.71 -2.62 -16.83
CA LEU A 273 0.33 -1.57 -16.93
C LEU A 273 -0.06 -0.31 -16.15
N ARG A 274 -1.35 0.07 -16.20
CA ARG A 274 -1.89 1.17 -15.39
C ARG A 274 -1.75 0.92 -13.89
N GLN A 275 -2.06 -0.30 -13.43
CA GLN A 275 -1.89 -0.69 -12.02
C GLN A 275 -0.43 -0.59 -11.59
N GLN A 276 0.50 -1.09 -12.39
CA GLN A 276 1.95 -1.04 -12.11
C GLN A 276 2.42 0.41 -11.97
N TYR A 277 2.06 1.28 -12.91
CA TYR A 277 2.45 2.69 -12.85
C TYR A 277 1.76 3.44 -11.70
N PHE A 278 0.47 3.17 -11.45
CA PHE A 278 -0.27 3.75 -10.31
C PHE A 278 0.45 3.49 -8.99
N LEU A 279 0.84 2.25 -8.75
CA LEU A 279 1.55 1.85 -7.55
C LEU A 279 2.86 2.62 -7.38
N VAL A 280 3.72 2.61 -8.41
CA VAL A 280 5.06 3.20 -8.27
C VAL A 280 5.02 4.72 -8.22
N SER A 281 4.19 5.36 -9.05
CA SER A 281 4.07 6.81 -9.07
C SER A 281 3.52 7.34 -7.74
N ALA A 282 2.47 6.71 -7.20
CA ALA A 282 1.90 7.09 -5.90
C ALA A 282 2.92 6.94 -4.77
N GLY A 283 3.61 5.81 -4.71
CA GLY A 283 4.61 5.53 -3.68
C GLY A 283 5.80 6.49 -3.75
N LEU A 284 6.38 6.68 -4.93
CA LEU A 284 7.55 7.55 -5.12
C LEU A 284 7.24 9.02 -4.83
N GLN A 285 6.14 9.57 -5.35
CA GLN A 285 5.71 10.94 -5.05
C GLN A 285 5.57 11.15 -3.53
N SER A 286 4.98 10.19 -2.82
CA SER A 286 4.81 10.26 -1.38
C SER A 286 6.16 10.26 -0.64
N MET A 287 7.11 9.42 -1.05
CA MET A 287 8.44 9.33 -0.43
C MET A 287 9.28 10.58 -0.72
N VAL A 288 9.34 11.04 -1.96
CA VAL A 288 10.06 12.27 -2.36
C VAL A 288 9.51 13.48 -1.62
N ARG A 289 8.19 13.65 -1.58
CA ARG A 289 7.54 14.75 -0.85
C ARG A 289 7.84 14.68 0.66
N GLY A 290 7.81 13.49 1.23
CA GLY A 290 8.14 13.26 2.63
C GLY A 290 9.60 13.61 2.94
N HIS A 291 10.52 13.20 2.09
CA HIS A 291 11.95 13.49 2.21
C HIS A 291 12.22 14.99 2.09
N LYS A 292 11.74 15.62 1.00
CA LYS A 292 11.90 17.06 0.78
C LYS A 292 11.40 17.89 1.97
N ARG A 293 10.29 17.49 2.59
CA ARG A 293 9.75 18.17 3.78
C ARG A 293 10.63 18.00 5.00
N ARG A 294 11.29 16.84 5.19
CA ARG A 294 12.17 16.58 6.34
C ARG A 294 13.56 17.20 6.17
N GLU A 295 14.17 17.00 5.01
CA GLU A 295 15.56 17.35 4.76
C GLU A 295 15.73 18.70 4.08
N GLY A 296 14.67 19.27 3.49
CA GLY A 296 14.72 20.51 2.72
C GLY A 296 15.45 20.40 1.36
N ARG A 297 15.98 19.22 1.04
CA ARG A 297 16.82 18.93 -0.14
C ARG A 297 16.52 17.56 -0.72
N LEU A 298 16.96 17.28 -1.94
CA LEU A 298 16.77 15.99 -2.62
C LEU A 298 18.06 15.39 -3.19
N ASP A 299 19.16 16.11 -3.22
CA ASP A 299 20.46 15.67 -3.74
C ASP A 299 21.14 14.58 -2.89
N ASN A 300 20.56 14.26 -1.73
CA ASN A 300 20.95 13.17 -0.86
C ASN A 300 19.91 12.04 -0.75
N ILE A 301 18.94 11.98 -1.66
CA ILE A 301 17.83 11.03 -1.53
C ILE A 301 18.29 9.57 -1.60
N CYS A 302 19.32 9.25 -2.38
CA CYS A 302 19.89 7.92 -2.47
C CYS A 302 20.60 7.45 -1.18
N ASP A 303 21.04 8.40 -0.34
CA ASP A 303 21.60 8.08 0.98
C ASP A 303 20.52 7.72 1.99
N LYS A 304 19.26 8.13 1.74
CA LYS A 304 18.14 8.01 2.67
C LYS A 304 17.12 6.93 2.27
N PHE A 305 17.17 6.46 1.04
CA PHE A 305 16.26 5.41 0.59
C PHE A 305 16.99 4.33 -0.20
N VAL A 306 16.46 3.12 -0.08
CA VAL A 306 16.61 2.06 -1.06
C VAL A 306 15.21 1.57 -1.44
N PHE A 307 14.92 1.54 -2.74
CA PHE A 307 13.67 1.05 -3.28
C PHE A 307 13.89 -0.37 -3.82
N GLN A 308 13.27 -1.34 -3.18
CA GLN A 308 13.32 -2.73 -3.62
C GLN A 308 12.14 -3.00 -4.55
N LEU A 309 12.44 -3.38 -5.78
CA LEU A 309 11.48 -3.70 -6.83
C LEU A 309 11.25 -5.22 -6.85
N ASN A 310 10.03 -5.64 -6.48
CA ASN A 310 9.67 -7.05 -6.40
C ASN A 310 9.16 -7.54 -7.75
N ASP A 311 10.02 -8.22 -8.52
CA ASP A 311 9.84 -8.61 -9.93
C ASP A 311 9.79 -7.40 -10.88
N THR A 312 9.40 -7.63 -12.13
CA THR A 312 9.31 -6.60 -13.19
C THR A 312 8.11 -5.65 -12.99
N HIS A 313 7.15 -6.02 -12.17
CA HIS A 313 5.92 -5.25 -11.99
C HIS A 313 6.16 -3.78 -11.61
N PRO A 314 7.05 -3.43 -10.66
CA PRO A 314 7.31 -2.04 -10.30
C PRO A 314 8.49 -1.41 -11.06
N ILE A 315 8.98 -2.00 -12.17
CA ILE A 315 10.16 -1.49 -12.87
C ILE A 315 10.02 -0.06 -13.39
N LEU A 316 8.79 0.39 -13.67
CA LEU A 316 8.51 1.76 -14.06
C LEU A 316 8.85 2.79 -12.96
N ALA A 317 9.20 2.34 -11.74
CA ALA A 317 9.74 3.20 -10.70
C ALA A 317 11.02 3.92 -11.15
N ILE A 318 11.85 3.30 -11.99
CA ILE A 318 13.10 3.87 -12.48
C ILE A 318 12.85 5.12 -13.31
N PRO A 319 12.11 5.07 -14.44
CA PRO A 319 11.84 6.27 -15.22
C PRO A 319 10.88 7.24 -14.51
N GLU A 320 10.01 6.77 -13.61
CA GLU A 320 9.11 7.67 -12.87
C GLU A 320 9.87 8.54 -11.85
N ILE A 321 10.82 7.99 -11.12
CA ILE A 321 11.63 8.80 -10.21
C ILE A 321 12.53 9.78 -10.97
N MET A 322 13.05 9.39 -12.14
CA MET A 322 13.73 10.31 -13.06
C MET A 322 12.83 11.49 -13.41
N ARG A 323 11.57 11.20 -13.81
CA ARG A 323 10.57 12.24 -14.11
C ARG A 323 10.34 13.16 -12.92
N ILE A 324 10.13 12.62 -11.73
CA ILE A 324 9.89 13.41 -10.51
C ILE A 324 11.08 14.32 -10.19
N LEU A 325 12.31 13.79 -10.28
CA LEU A 325 13.52 14.57 -9.99
C LEU A 325 13.75 15.65 -11.03
N MET A 326 13.61 15.32 -12.32
CA MET A 326 13.87 16.27 -13.40
C MET A 326 12.74 17.30 -13.58
N ASP A 327 11.52 16.83 -13.78
CA ASP A 327 10.41 17.69 -14.21
C ASP A 327 9.79 18.48 -13.04
N GLU A 328 9.77 17.92 -11.83
CA GLU A 328 9.14 18.55 -10.66
C GLU A 328 10.16 19.19 -9.69
N ASN A 329 11.43 18.73 -9.72
CA ASN A 329 12.43 19.20 -8.76
C ASN A 329 13.70 19.76 -9.38
N GLY A 330 13.82 19.85 -10.69
CA GLY A 330 14.82 20.64 -11.34
C GLY A 330 16.17 20.00 -11.56
N PHE A 331 16.30 18.70 -11.34
CA PHE A 331 17.55 17.98 -11.59
C PHE A 331 17.89 17.92 -13.08
N GLY A 332 19.18 17.99 -13.38
CA GLY A 332 19.69 17.56 -14.68
C GLY A 332 19.61 16.05 -14.83
N TRP A 333 19.77 15.54 -16.08
CA TRP A 333 19.73 14.11 -16.36
C TRP A 333 20.76 13.31 -15.55
N ASP A 334 22.02 13.71 -15.62
CA ASP A 334 23.12 12.98 -14.97
C ASP A 334 22.99 12.98 -13.43
N GLU A 335 22.53 14.11 -12.87
CA GLU A 335 22.26 14.25 -11.44
C GLU A 335 21.12 13.32 -10.99
N ALA A 336 20.00 13.33 -11.71
CA ALA A 336 18.88 12.44 -11.45
C ALA A 336 19.26 10.97 -11.59
N TRP A 337 19.99 10.63 -12.66
CA TRP A 337 20.46 9.27 -12.92
C TRP A 337 21.40 8.76 -11.83
N HIS A 338 22.29 9.63 -11.33
CA HIS A 338 23.14 9.29 -10.20
C HIS A 338 22.31 8.88 -8.99
N GLN A 339 21.30 9.66 -8.61
CA GLN A 339 20.42 9.30 -7.50
C GLN A 339 19.73 7.94 -7.73
N VAL A 340 19.15 7.75 -8.92
CA VAL A 340 18.37 6.56 -9.26
C VAL A 340 19.22 5.28 -9.19
N THR A 341 20.40 5.28 -9.77
CA THR A 341 21.28 4.09 -9.79
C THR A 341 21.81 3.70 -8.41
N HIS A 342 21.80 4.61 -7.43
CA HIS A 342 22.26 4.35 -6.07
C HIS A 342 21.14 4.01 -5.07
N MET A 343 19.88 4.09 -5.50
CA MET A 343 18.76 3.79 -4.60
C MET A 343 17.81 2.70 -5.11
N MET A 344 17.96 2.22 -6.36
CA MET A 344 17.09 1.16 -6.90
C MET A 344 17.76 -0.20 -6.76
N ALA A 345 16.99 -1.17 -6.25
CA ALA A 345 17.33 -2.57 -6.16
C ALA A 345 16.21 -3.41 -6.77
N TYR A 346 16.55 -4.48 -7.46
CA TYR A 346 15.63 -5.33 -8.20
C TYR A 346 15.86 -6.80 -7.89
N THR A 347 14.76 -7.55 -7.73
CA THR A 347 14.80 -9.01 -7.63
C THR A 347 13.93 -9.62 -8.71
N ASN A 348 14.51 -10.47 -9.53
CA ASN A 348 13.81 -11.32 -10.48
C ASN A 348 13.41 -12.65 -9.80
N HIS A 349 12.16 -13.07 -9.97
CA HIS A 349 11.62 -14.30 -9.38
C HIS A 349 11.49 -15.46 -10.37
N THR A 350 11.81 -15.25 -11.63
CA THR A 350 11.68 -16.26 -12.68
C THR A 350 12.92 -16.36 -13.55
N ILE A 351 13.20 -17.58 -14.04
CA ILE A 351 14.22 -17.82 -15.07
C ILE A 351 13.61 -18.04 -16.46
N MET A 352 12.28 -18.12 -16.54
CA MET A 352 11.56 -18.40 -17.79
C MET A 352 11.36 -17.11 -18.57
N ALA A 353 11.83 -17.07 -19.81
CA ALA A 353 11.79 -15.88 -20.66
C ALA A 353 10.37 -15.36 -20.93
N GLU A 354 9.38 -16.26 -20.99
CA GLU A 354 7.97 -15.91 -21.16
C GLU A 354 7.35 -15.18 -19.95
N ALA A 355 7.92 -15.33 -18.77
CA ALA A 355 7.48 -14.64 -17.57
C ALA A 355 8.06 -13.22 -17.42
N LEU A 356 9.06 -12.86 -18.27
CA LEU A 356 9.57 -11.50 -18.33
C LEU A 356 8.59 -10.64 -19.15
N GLU A 357 8.08 -9.59 -18.51
CA GLU A 357 7.11 -8.70 -19.15
C GLU A 357 7.70 -7.97 -20.35
N LYS A 358 6.98 -7.99 -21.47
CA LYS A 358 7.30 -7.25 -22.69
C LYS A 358 6.09 -6.40 -23.06
N TRP A 359 6.27 -5.11 -23.13
CA TRP A 359 5.22 -4.16 -23.44
C TRP A 359 5.39 -3.60 -24.86
N PRO A 360 4.33 -3.58 -25.68
CA PRO A 360 4.34 -2.84 -26.93
C PRO A 360 4.69 -1.37 -26.68
N VAL A 361 5.56 -0.80 -27.51
CA VAL A 361 5.92 0.62 -27.45
C VAL A 361 4.69 1.51 -27.41
N SER A 362 3.68 1.18 -28.25
CA SER A 362 2.43 1.93 -28.32
C SER A 362 1.65 1.98 -26.98
N TYR A 363 1.72 0.95 -26.15
CA TYR A 363 1.07 0.95 -24.85
C TYR A 363 1.73 1.96 -23.92
N VAL A 364 3.06 1.91 -23.81
CA VAL A 364 3.79 2.79 -22.92
C VAL A 364 3.73 4.23 -23.40
N SER A 365 3.95 4.48 -24.70
CA SER A 365 3.94 5.84 -25.26
C SER A 365 2.57 6.52 -25.21
N ASN A 366 1.48 5.77 -25.39
CA ASN A 366 0.13 6.32 -25.30
C ASN A 366 -0.32 6.50 -23.85
N LEU A 367 0.00 5.54 -22.98
CA LEU A 367 -0.42 5.58 -21.59
C LEU A 367 0.40 6.58 -20.78
N LEU A 368 1.71 6.65 -21.02
CA LEU A 368 2.70 7.38 -20.21
C LEU A 368 3.68 8.13 -21.10
N PRO A 369 3.23 9.12 -21.89
CA PRO A 369 4.04 9.74 -22.93
C PRO A 369 5.35 10.35 -22.40
N ARG A 370 5.33 10.99 -21.23
CA ARG A 370 6.55 11.58 -20.65
C ARG A 370 7.51 10.51 -20.10
N VAL A 371 6.99 9.47 -19.46
CA VAL A 371 7.80 8.34 -18.98
C VAL A 371 8.46 7.62 -20.16
N TYR A 372 7.72 7.42 -21.26
CA TYR A 372 8.28 6.83 -22.48
C TYR A 372 9.43 7.65 -23.08
N MET A 373 9.38 8.97 -23.00
CA MET A 373 10.50 9.82 -23.47
C MET A 373 11.77 9.68 -22.60
N ILE A 374 11.63 9.21 -21.37
CA ILE A 374 12.76 8.96 -20.47
C ILE A 374 13.36 7.58 -20.73
N ILE A 375 12.54 6.58 -21.08
CA ILE A 375 12.97 5.22 -21.45
C ILE A 375 13.74 5.24 -22.77
#